data_0e69b5ae69891f3b33d3074a0592529f
#
_entry.id   0e69b5ae69891f3b33d3074a0592529f
#
_cell.length_a   1.000
_cell.length_b   1.000
_cell.length_c   1.000
_cell.angle_alpha   90.00
_cell.angle_beta   90.00
_cell.angle_gamma   90.00
#
_symmetry.space_group_name_H-M   'P 1'
#
loop_
_entity.id
_entity.type
_entity.pdbx_description
1 polymer ?
#
loop_
_entity_poly.entity_id
_entity_poly.type
_entity_poly.pdbx_seq_one_letter_code
_entity_poly.pdbx_strand_id
1 'polypeptide(L)'
;KLGIASKTIPVTYMNSSAAIKSFTGENGGTICTSSNAERAMKWAFEKGEKVFFLPDQHLGRNTAVLKLGLKLSDCVIWNPWKSNGGLSDAELISAKVILWRGHCSVHGRFSVENIEQVRQRITDVKVIVHPECQYEVVSKADVVGSTEMIIKTVTQSPAGSSWAVGTELNLVKRLAANNP
;
A
#
# COMPACT_ATOMS: atom_id res chain seq x y z
N LYS A 1 -23.66 18.59 5.37
CA LYS A 1 -22.97 17.83 4.30
C LYS A 1 -21.71 18.63 3.96
N LEU A 2 -20.52 18.00 4.04
CA LEU A 2 -19.21 18.68 3.98
C LEU A 2 -18.80 19.17 2.56
N GLY A 3 -19.55 18.82 1.51
CA GLY A 3 -19.22 19.20 0.12
C GLY A 3 -17.95 18.56 -0.44
N ILE A 4 -17.33 17.60 0.28
CA ILE A 4 -16.08 16.96 -0.15
C ILE A 4 -16.29 15.84 -1.18
N ALA A 5 -17.48 15.27 -1.28
CA ALA A 5 -17.75 14.12 -2.14
C ALA A 5 -17.45 14.42 -3.63
N SER A 6 -17.88 15.57 -4.13
CA SER A 6 -17.63 15.99 -5.52
C SER A 6 -16.17 16.31 -5.86
N LYS A 7 -15.33 16.42 -4.83
CA LYS A 7 -13.90 16.71 -4.93
C LYS A 7 -13.02 15.51 -4.61
N THR A 8 -13.64 14.36 -4.29
CA THR A 8 -12.95 13.14 -3.87
C THR A 8 -13.04 12.10 -4.98
N ILE A 9 -11.91 11.67 -5.48
CA ILE A 9 -11.80 10.66 -6.54
C ILE A 9 -11.48 9.30 -5.93
N PRO A 10 -12.31 8.26 -6.13
CA PRO A 10 -12.00 6.93 -5.65
C PRO A 10 -10.91 6.26 -6.50
N VAL A 11 -9.94 5.65 -5.82
CA VAL A 11 -8.93 4.79 -6.43
C VAL A 11 -9.02 3.42 -5.77
N THR A 12 -9.28 2.39 -6.57
CA THR A 12 -9.51 1.04 -6.06
C THR A 12 -8.38 0.09 -6.45
N TYR A 13 -7.81 -0.58 -5.45
CA TYR A 13 -6.88 -1.67 -5.68
C TYR A 13 -7.59 -2.85 -6.36
N MET A 14 -6.93 -3.51 -7.31
CA MET A 14 -7.51 -4.60 -8.09
C MET A 14 -8.03 -5.77 -7.24
N ASN A 15 -7.40 -6.02 -6.08
CA ASN A 15 -7.84 -7.03 -5.12
C ASN A 15 -9.03 -6.50 -4.30
N SER A 16 -10.17 -6.36 -4.95
CA SER A 16 -11.42 -5.85 -4.42
C SER A 16 -12.62 -6.52 -5.11
N SER A 17 -13.81 -6.38 -4.52
CA SER A 17 -15.04 -6.93 -5.09
C SER A 17 -15.48 -6.17 -6.35
N ALA A 18 -16.30 -6.82 -7.17
CA ALA A 18 -16.92 -6.17 -8.33
C ALA A 18 -17.75 -4.94 -7.93
N ALA A 19 -18.45 -5.00 -6.80
CA ALA A 19 -19.24 -3.87 -6.28
C ALA A 19 -18.37 -2.63 -5.97
N ILE A 20 -17.18 -2.81 -5.38
CA ILE A 20 -16.25 -1.70 -5.13
C ILE A 20 -15.73 -1.13 -6.45
N LYS A 21 -15.46 -1.97 -7.44
CA LYS A 21 -15.00 -1.53 -8.77
C LYS A 21 -16.09 -0.76 -9.50
N SER A 22 -17.36 -1.23 -9.45
CA SER A 22 -18.52 -0.52 -10.00
C SER A 22 -18.67 0.86 -9.36
N PHE A 23 -18.71 0.91 -8.01
CA PHE A 23 -18.73 2.18 -7.27
C PHE A 23 -17.60 3.13 -7.72
N THR A 24 -16.40 2.62 -7.90
CA THR A 24 -15.25 3.42 -8.32
C THR A 24 -15.48 4.01 -9.71
N GLY A 25 -15.93 3.20 -10.67
CA GLY A 25 -16.22 3.66 -12.03
C GLY A 25 -17.37 4.67 -12.10
N GLU A 26 -18.46 4.41 -11.38
CA GLU A 26 -19.64 5.29 -11.29
C GLU A 26 -19.32 6.66 -10.70
N ASN A 27 -18.28 6.75 -9.85
CA ASN A 27 -17.82 7.99 -9.24
C ASN A 27 -16.58 8.58 -9.92
N GLY A 28 -16.32 8.25 -11.18
CA GLY A 28 -15.23 8.83 -11.97
C GLY A 28 -13.83 8.47 -11.51
N GLY A 29 -13.70 7.34 -10.80
CA GLY A 29 -12.44 6.85 -10.29
C GLY A 29 -11.72 5.87 -11.22
N THR A 30 -10.67 5.24 -10.70
CA THR A 30 -9.85 4.28 -11.44
C THR A 30 -9.43 3.08 -10.60
N ILE A 31 -9.02 2.00 -11.28
CA ILE A 31 -8.51 0.77 -10.65
C ILE A 31 -6.99 0.77 -10.79
N CYS A 32 -6.29 0.35 -9.73
CA CYS A 32 -4.84 0.21 -9.73
C CYS A 32 -4.38 -1.18 -9.29
N THR A 33 -3.11 -1.45 -9.56
CA THR A 33 -2.32 -2.55 -8.99
C THR A 33 -1.27 -1.96 -8.05
N SER A 34 -0.55 -2.79 -7.30
CA SER A 34 0.58 -2.33 -6.49
C SER A 34 1.73 -1.73 -7.32
N SER A 35 1.82 -2.08 -8.61
CA SER A 35 2.86 -1.53 -9.50
C SER A 35 2.53 -0.16 -10.08
N ASN A 36 1.26 0.23 -10.15
CA ASN A 36 0.84 1.49 -10.75
C ASN A 36 0.02 2.40 -9.83
N ALA A 37 -0.08 2.07 -8.53
CA ALA A 37 -0.85 2.84 -7.55
C ALA A 37 -0.41 4.32 -7.48
N GLU A 38 0.89 4.59 -7.61
CA GLU A 38 1.43 5.95 -7.67
C GLU A 38 0.83 6.74 -8.84
N ARG A 39 0.85 6.17 -10.04
CA ARG A 39 0.32 6.83 -11.24
C ARG A 39 -1.20 7.04 -11.14
N ALA A 40 -1.92 6.03 -10.62
CA ALA A 40 -3.36 6.14 -10.42
C ALA A 40 -3.74 7.23 -9.41
N MET A 41 -3.00 7.36 -8.31
CA MET A 41 -3.24 8.42 -7.33
C MET A 41 -2.86 9.82 -7.87
N LYS A 42 -1.76 9.95 -8.62
CA LYS A 42 -1.41 11.21 -9.32
C LYS A 42 -2.53 11.63 -10.25
N TRP A 43 -3.00 10.72 -11.09
CA TRP A 43 -4.13 10.98 -11.99
C TRP A 43 -5.41 11.39 -11.23
N ALA A 44 -5.69 10.75 -10.07
CA ALA A 44 -6.85 11.12 -9.26
C ALA A 44 -6.73 12.55 -8.69
N PHE A 45 -5.53 12.96 -8.28
CA PHE A 45 -5.27 14.34 -7.84
C PHE A 45 -5.35 15.39 -8.96
N GLU A 46 -5.18 15.00 -10.22
CA GLU A 46 -5.45 15.87 -11.37
C GLU A 46 -6.96 16.09 -11.60
N LYS A 47 -7.81 15.20 -11.10
CA LYS A 47 -9.27 15.22 -11.26
C LYS A 47 -10.01 15.77 -10.05
N GLY A 48 -9.40 15.70 -8.88
CA GLY A 48 -10.02 16.14 -7.63
C GLY A 48 -8.99 16.57 -6.59
N GLU A 49 -9.50 17.11 -5.49
CA GLU A 49 -8.65 17.60 -4.39
C GLU A 49 -8.27 16.50 -3.41
N LYS A 50 -9.00 15.39 -3.41
CA LYS A 50 -8.85 14.28 -2.46
C LYS A 50 -8.92 12.93 -3.18
N VAL A 51 -8.27 11.94 -2.57
CA VAL A 51 -8.34 10.55 -3.01
C VAL A 51 -9.03 9.71 -1.94
N PHE A 52 -10.02 8.90 -2.35
CA PHE A 52 -10.55 7.83 -1.50
C PHE A 52 -9.96 6.50 -1.96
N PHE A 53 -9.04 5.95 -1.20
CA PHE A 53 -8.33 4.73 -1.57
C PHE A 53 -8.96 3.49 -0.93
N LEU A 54 -9.27 2.50 -1.75
CA LEU A 54 -9.98 1.27 -1.40
C LEU A 54 -9.24 0.03 -1.93
N PRO A 55 -9.37 -1.14 -1.30
CA PRO A 55 -9.82 -1.35 0.07
C PRO A 55 -8.67 -1.41 1.07
N ASP A 56 -7.40 -1.36 0.60
CA ASP A 56 -6.20 -1.55 1.42
C ASP A 56 -5.61 -0.22 1.90
N GLN A 57 -5.67 -0.01 3.22
CA GLN A 57 -5.17 1.22 3.83
C GLN A 57 -3.65 1.35 3.74
N HIS A 58 -2.92 0.23 3.77
CA HIS A 58 -1.46 0.26 3.80
C HIS A 58 -0.90 0.60 2.43
N LEU A 59 -1.40 -0.07 1.36
CA LEU A 59 -1.02 0.29 -0.01
C LEU A 59 -1.30 1.77 -0.30
N GLY A 60 -2.49 2.26 0.06
CA GLY A 60 -2.86 3.66 -0.13
C GLY A 60 -1.94 4.62 0.63
N ARG A 61 -1.72 4.38 1.93
CA ARG A 61 -0.83 5.20 2.78
C ARG A 61 0.61 5.20 2.27
N ASN A 62 1.16 4.01 2.03
CA ASN A 62 2.55 3.88 1.61
C ASN A 62 2.78 4.53 0.24
N THR A 63 1.81 4.44 -0.67
CA THR A 63 1.86 5.16 -1.95
C THR A 63 1.81 6.67 -1.73
N ALA A 64 0.86 7.16 -0.93
CA ALA A 64 0.71 8.58 -0.65
C ALA A 64 1.97 9.19 -0.02
N VAL A 65 2.52 8.54 1.00
CA VAL A 65 3.64 9.09 1.77
C VAL A 65 4.97 8.87 1.07
N LEU A 66 5.27 7.63 0.66
CA LEU A 66 6.60 7.28 0.15
C LEU A 66 6.80 7.60 -1.33
N LYS A 67 5.72 7.67 -2.13
CA LYS A 67 5.81 7.91 -3.57
C LYS A 67 5.35 9.31 -3.98
N LEU A 68 4.32 9.84 -3.32
CA LEU A 68 3.80 11.18 -3.61
C LEU A 68 4.34 12.26 -2.68
N GLY A 69 5.08 11.90 -1.62
CA GLY A 69 5.67 12.86 -0.68
C GLY A 69 4.65 13.55 0.24
N LEU A 70 3.45 12.98 0.38
CA LEU A 70 2.45 13.49 1.32
C LEU A 70 2.88 13.19 2.77
N LYS A 71 2.36 13.98 3.72
CA LYS A 71 2.59 13.74 5.14
C LYS A 71 1.67 12.61 5.64
N LEU A 72 2.07 11.92 6.70
CA LEU A 72 1.18 10.96 7.38
C LEU A 72 -0.12 11.64 7.85
N SER A 73 -0.04 12.90 8.29
CA SER A 73 -1.21 13.71 8.69
C SER A 73 -2.16 14.06 7.54
N ASP A 74 -1.73 13.94 6.29
CA ASP A 74 -2.60 14.12 5.11
C ASP A 74 -3.50 12.89 4.86
N CYS A 75 -3.24 11.77 5.58
CA CYS A 75 -3.94 10.49 5.43
C CYS A 75 -4.80 10.21 6.67
N VAL A 76 -6.09 9.95 6.46
CA VAL A 76 -7.01 9.53 7.52
C VAL A 76 -7.60 8.15 7.19
N ILE A 77 -7.95 7.39 8.24
CA ILE A 77 -8.53 6.04 8.07
C ILE A 77 -10.03 6.09 8.29
N TRP A 78 -10.78 5.79 7.23
CA TRP A 78 -12.23 5.64 7.28
C TRP A 78 -12.62 4.24 7.77
N ASN A 79 -13.25 4.19 8.95
CA ASN A 79 -13.81 2.96 9.49
C ASN A 79 -15.28 2.81 9.07
N PRO A 80 -15.63 1.86 8.16
CA PRO A 80 -17.00 1.76 7.63
C PRO A 80 -18.05 1.36 8.67
N TRP A 81 -17.64 0.88 9.85
CA TRP A 81 -18.55 0.49 10.94
C TRP A 81 -18.81 1.61 11.93
N LYS A 82 -18.28 2.82 11.70
CA LYS A 82 -18.48 3.98 12.55
C LYS A 82 -19.19 5.09 11.78
N SER A 83 -20.03 5.83 12.49
CA SER A 83 -20.61 7.06 11.93
C SER A 83 -19.50 7.98 11.45
N ASN A 84 -19.66 8.56 10.25
CA ASN A 84 -18.69 9.44 9.60
C ASN A 84 -17.27 8.82 9.50
N GLY A 85 -17.20 7.48 9.40
CA GLY A 85 -15.91 6.76 9.37
C GLY A 85 -15.14 6.80 10.69
N GLY A 86 -15.74 7.31 11.77
CA GLY A 86 -15.09 7.57 13.05
C GLY A 86 -14.21 8.83 13.06
N LEU A 87 -14.37 9.70 12.06
CA LEU A 87 -13.61 10.92 11.87
C LEU A 87 -14.47 12.14 12.12
N SER A 88 -13.86 13.21 12.60
CA SER A 88 -14.48 14.53 12.67
C SER A 88 -14.58 15.18 11.28
N ASP A 89 -15.47 16.13 11.16
CA ASP A 89 -15.61 16.92 9.94
C ASP A 89 -14.31 17.65 9.58
N ALA A 90 -13.60 18.17 10.57
CA ALA A 90 -12.31 18.85 10.39
C ALA A 90 -11.23 17.92 9.82
N GLU A 91 -11.14 16.66 10.31
CA GLU A 91 -10.22 15.66 9.79
C GLU A 91 -10.54 15.30 8.34
N LEU A 92 -11.81 15.13 7.99
CA LEU A 92 -12.23 14.85 6.61
C LEU A 92 -11.96 16.03 5.67
N ILE A 93 -12.15 17.26 6.14
CA ILE A 93 -11.89 18.47 5.33
C ILE A 93 -10.39 18.66 5.11
N SER A 94 -9.55 18.43 6.12
CA SER A 94 -8.10 18.62 6.04
C SER A 94 -7.38 17.48 5.30
N ALA A 95 -7.90 16.26 5.35
CA ALA A 95 -7.27 15.11 4.71
C ALA A 95 -7.17 15.27 3.20
N LYS A 96 -6.06 14.82 2.62
CA LYS A 96 -5.88 14.65 1.18
C LYS A 96 -6.20 13.22 0.73
N VAL A 97 -5.92 12.25 1.58
CA VAL A 97 -6.18 10.83 1.30
C VAL A 97 -7.05 10.23 2.41
N ILE A 98 -8.19 9.72 2.01
CA ILE A 98 -9.10 8.97 2.89
C ILE A 98 -8.87 7.50 2.58
N LEU A 99 -8.45 6.72 3.56
CA LEU A 99 -8.09 5.33 3.43
C LEU A 99 -9.19 4.44 4.01
N TRP A 100 -9.75 3.54 3.21
CA TRP A 100 -10.66 2.53 3.74
C TRP A 100 -9.91 1.62 4.72
N ARG A 101 -10.51 1.33 5.88
CA ARG A 101 -9.94 0.49 6.93
C ARG A 101 -9.96 -1.01 6.56
N GLY A 102 -9.29 -1.37 5.49
CA GLY A 102 -9.03 -2.75 5.09
C GLY A 102 -7.54 -3.01 4.99
N HIS A 103 -7.13 -4.26 4.96
CA HIS A 103 -5.73 -4.66 4.84
C HIS A 103 -5.62 -6.09 4.30
N CYS A 104 -4.47 -6.42 3.73
CA CYS A 104 -4.13 -7.79 3.36
C CYS A 104 -3.71 -8.58 4.61
N SER A 105 -4.38 -9.72 4.87
CA SER A 105 -4.07 -10.59 6.03
C SER A 105 -2.68 -11.22 5.95
N VAL A 106 -2.11 -11.35 4.76
CA VAL A 106 -0.75 -11.87 4.56
C VAL A 106 0.28 -10.82 4.95
N HIS A 107 0.19 -9.63 4.36
CA HIS A 107 1.17 -8.57 4.57
C HIS A 107 1.07 -7.91 5.96
N GLY A 108 -0.10 -7.95 6.58
CA GLY A 108 -0.29 -7.49 7.96
C GLY A 108 0.41 -8.33 9.03
N ARG A 109 0.98 -9.49 8.68
CA ARG A 109 1.72 -10.36 9.62
C ARG A 109 3.18 -9.95 9.81
N PHE A 110 3.74 -9.17 8.89
CA PHE A 110 5.12 -8.72 9.01
C PHE A 110 5.22 -7.55 9.98
N SER A 111 6.23 -7.59 10.84
CA SER A 111 6.50 -6.55 11.83
C SER A 111 7.93 -6.02 11.72
N VAL A 112 8.21 -4.91 12.39
CA VAL A 112 9.56 -4.35 12.48
C VAL A 112 10.51 -5.33 13.20
N GLU A 113 10.02 -6.04 14.22
CA GLU A 113 10.79 -7.06 14.95
C GLU A 113 11.25 -8.20 14.03
N ASN A 114 10.43 -8.58 13.03
CA ASN A 114 10.86 -9.59 12.05
C ASN A 114 12.06 -9.10 11.22
N ILE A 115 12.08 -7.82 10.85
CA ILE A 115 13.21 -7.22 10.14
C ILE A 115 14.47 -7.21 11.02
N GLU A 116 14.32 -6.79 12.28
CA GLU A 116 15.42 -6.75 13.23
C GLU A 116 16.00 -8.14 13.51
N GLN A 117 15.13 -9.13 13.73
CA GLN A 117 15.54 -10.53 13.94
C GLN A 117 16.31 -11.12 12.74
N VAL A 118 15.86 -10.86 11.52
CA VAL A 118 16.56 -11.41 10.35
C VAL A 118 17.92 -10.74 10.16
N ARG A 119 18.03 -9.43 10.42
CA ARG A 119 19.31 -8.70 10.35
C ARG A 119 20.31 -9.13 11.42
N GLN A 120 19.82 -9.56 12.59
CA GLN A 120 20.70 -10.15 13.62
C GLN A 120 21.22 -11.55 13.26
N ARG A 121 20.45 -12.32 12.48
CA ARG A 121 20.78 -13.72 12.13
C ARG A 121 21.62 -13.85 10.87
N ILE A 122 21.44 -12.95 9.92
CA ILE A 122 22.07 -13.03 8.60
C ILE A 122 22.80 -11.72 8.32
N THR A 123 24.11 -11.77 8.24
CA THR A 123 24.95 -10.62 7.89
C THR A 123 24.64 -10.14 6.48
N ASP A 124 24.59 -8.81 6.29
CA ASP A 124 24.36 -8.15 5.00
C ASP A 124 23.03 -8.52 4.31
N VAL A 125 22.06 -9.09 5.06
CA VAL A 125 20.74 -9.38 4.51
C VAL A 125 20.03 -8.08 4.11
N LYS A 126 19.55 -8.04 2.87
CA LYS A 126 18.65 -6.99 2.38
C LYS A 126 17.20 -7.41 2.60
N VAL A 127 16.36 -6.44 2.95
CA VAL A 127 14.95 -6.67 3.22
C VAL A 127 14.12 -6.02 2.12
N ILE A 128 13.31 -6.82 1.43
CA ILE A 128 12.34 -6.35 0.44
C ILE A 128 10.93 -6.74 0.86
N VAL A 129 10.01 -5.77 0.86
CA VAL A 129 8.63 -5.99 1.29
C VAL A 129 7.61 -5.48 0.26
N HIS A 130 6.43 -6.08 0.29
CA HIS A 130 5.31 -5.60 -0.51
C HIS A 130 4.70 -4.31 0.10
N PRO A 131 4.23 -3.34 -0.71
CA PRO A 131 3.68 -2.08 -0.21
C PRO A 131 2.36 -2.20 0.55
N GLU A 132 1.74 -3.37 0.64
CA GLU A 132 0.62 -3.68 1.54
C GLU A 132 1.07 -3.99 2.98
N CYS A 133 2.37 -4.04 3.27
CA CYS A 133 2.87 -4.12 4.63
C CYS A 133 2.58 -2.80 5.38
N GLN A 134 2.56 -2.87 6.71
CA GLN A 134 2.37 -1.68 7.55
C GLN A 134 3.45 -0.63 7.27
N TYR A 135 3.11 0.64 7.46
CA TYR A 135 4.01 1.77 7.17
C TYR A 135 5.35 1.64 7.91
N GLU A 136 5.32 1.22 9.16
CA GLU A 136 6.50 1.03 10.00
C GLU A 136 7.45 -0.04 9.43
N VAL A 137 6.87 -1.09 8.83
CA VAL A 137 7.63 -2.17 8.17
C VAL A 137 8.25 -1.68 6.88
N VAL A 138 7.47 -1.02 6.01
CA VAL A 138 8.01 -0.49 4.75
C VAL A 138 9.06 0.59 4.97
N SER A 139 8.94 1.37 6.05
CA SER A 139 9.93 2.40 6.40
C SER A 139 11.28 1.84 6.86
N LYS A 140 11.32 0.58 7.28
CA LYS A 140 12.53 -0.13 7.73
C LYS A 140 13.13 -1.05 6.68
N ALA A 141 12.36 -1.36 5.62
CA ALA A 141 12.83 -2.20 4.53
C ALA A 141 13.83 -1.46 3.64
N ASP A 142 14.75 -2.20 3.02
CA ASP A 142 15.72 -1.64 2.07
C ASP A 142 15.06 -1.37 0.70
N VAL A 143 14.08 -2.20 0.33
CA VAL A 143 13.33 -2.09 -0.92
C VAL A 143 11.85 -2.33 -0.65
N VAL A 144 11.00 -1.52 -1.30
CA VAL A 144 9.54 -1.68 -1.28
C VAL A 144 9.04 -1.79 -2.71
N GLY A 145 8.39 -2.90 -3.04
CA GLY A 145 7.98 -3.12 -4.43
C GLY A 145 6.82 -4.08 -4.61
N SER A 146 6.15 -3.96 -5.74
CA SER A 146 5.12 -4.90 -6.20
C SER A 146 5.69 -6.32 -6.34
N THR A 147 4.82 -7.31 -6.46
CA THR A 147 5.19 -8.71 -6.73
C THR A 147 6.19 -8.82 -7.88
N GLU A 148 5.95 -8.12 -8.99
CA GLU A 148 6.85 -8.11 -10.16
C GLU A 148 8.21 -7.51 -9.81
N MET A 149 8.23 -6.40 -9.07
CA MET A 149 9.47 -5.77 -8.62
C MET A 149 10.25 -6.66 -7.65
N ILE A 150 9.57 -7.36 -6.74
CA ILE A 150 10.20 -8.34 -5.83
C ILE A 150 10.87 -9.45 -6.64
N ILE A 151 10.15 -10.05 -7.60
CA ILE A 151 10.70 -11.10 -8.49
C ILE A 151 11.94 -10.57 -9.20
N LYS A 152 11.82 -9.44 -9.90
CA LYS A 152 12.90 -8.84 -10.66
C LYS A 152 14.12 -8.52 -9.79
N THR A 153 13.91 -7.93 -8.61
CA THR A 153 15.00 -7.56 -7.71
C THR A 153 15.78 -8.79 -7.23
N VAL A 154 15.08 -9.84 -6.79
CA VAL A 154 15.74 -11.06 -6.31
C VAL A 154 16.45 -11.78 -7.45
N THR A 155 15.79 -11.97 -8.60
CA THR A 155 16.38 -12.72 -9.73
C THR A 155 17.54 -12.00 -10.42
N GLN A 156 17.61 -10.67 -10.32
CA GLN A 156 18.71 -9.89 -10.89
C GLN A 156 19.81 -9.57 -9.88
N SER A 157 19.69 -10.05 -8.65
CA SER A 157 20.72 -9.85 -7.63
C SER A 157 21.96 -10.69 -7.93
N PRO A 158 23.17 -10.21 -7.57
CA PRO A 158 24.38 -11.00 -7.71
C PRO A 158 24.31 -12.32 -6.93
N ALA A 159 24.96 -13.37 -7.44
CA ALA A 159 25.07 -14.65 -6.74
C ALA A 159 25.65 -14.45 -5.33
N GLY A 160 25.08 -15.16 -4.34
CA GLY A 160 25.45 -15.03 -2.94
C GLY A 160 24.74 -13.88 -2.21
N SER A 161 23.85 -13.11 -2.86
CA SER A 161 23.03 -12.11 -2.18
C SER A 161 22.01 -12.77 -1.27
N SER A 162 21.84 -12.22 -0.04
CA SER A 162 20.85 -12.68 0.92
C SER A 162 19.66 -11.71 0.96
N TRP A 163 18.44 -12.23 0.78
CA TRP A 163 17.21 -11.46 0.80
C TRP A 163 16.21 -12.00 1.81
N ALA A 164 15.71 -11.13 2.69
CA ALA A 164 14.49 -11.38 3.46
C ALA A 164 13.30 -10.77 2.71
N VAL A 165 12.33 -11.59 2.36
CA VAL A 165 11.24 -11.19 1.46
C VAL A 165 9.91 -11.19 2.21
N GLY A 166 9.33 -10.01 2.45
CA GLY A 166 8.05 -9.82 3.13
C GLY A 166 6.88 -9.82 2.16
N THR A 167 6.47 -11.01 1.69
CA THR A 167 5.30 -11.23 0.84
C THR A 167 4.75 -12.65 0.99
N GLU A 168 3.90 -13.09 0.07
CA GLU A 168 3.23 -14.39 0.07
C GLU A 168 4.24 -15.55 -0.01
N LEU A 169 4.05 -16.55 0.85
CA LEU A 169 5.01 -17.64 1.09
C LEU A 169 5.32 -18.49 -0.16
N ASN A 170 4.31 -18.78 -1.00
CA ASN A 170 4.54 -19.61 -2.19
C ASN A 170 5.40 -18.87 -3.23
N LEU A 171 5.27 -17.54 -3.32
CA LEU A 171 6.17 -16.74 -4.13
C LEU A 171 7.61 -16.83 -3.58
N VAL A 172 7.79 -16.67 -2.26
CA VAL A 172 9.12 -16.75 -1.63
C VAL A 172 9.77 -18.09 -1.85
N LYS A 173 9.01 -19.20 -1.68
CA LYS A 173 9.51 -20.56 -1.97
C LYS A 173 9.96 -20.74 -3.42
N ARG A 174 9.20 -20.21 -4.39
CA ARG A 174 9.58 -20.27 -5.81
C ARG A 174 10.83 -19.44 -6.10
N LEU A 175 10.94 -18.26 -5.49
CA LEU A 175 12.15 -17.44 -5.64
C LEU A 175 13.38 -18.15 -5.08
N ALA A 176 13.29 -18.74 -3.89
CA ALA A 176 14.38 -19.49 -3.28
C ALA A 176 14.79 -20.72 -4.12
N ALA A 177 13.82 -21.43 -4.70
CA ALA A 177 14.11 -22.60 -5.56
C ALA A 177 14.79 -22.21 -6.88
N ASN A 178 14.52 -21.02 -7.41
CA ASN A 178 15.04 -20.58 -8.71
C ASN A 178 16.32 -19.71 -8.60
N ASN A 179 16.71 -19.33 -7.38
CA ASN A 179 17.87 -18.46 -7.10
C ASN A 179 18.62 -19.02 -5.87
N PRO A 180 19.37 -20.14 -6.05
CA PRO A 180 20.10 -20.79 -4.98
C PRO A 180 21.26 -19.95 -4.42
#